data_d1e8683dc5389e0455339022c26b2e17
#
_entry.id   d1e8683dc5389e0455339022c26b2e17
#
_cell.length_a   1.000
_cell.length_b   1.000
_cell.length_c   1.000
_cell.angle_alpha   90.00
_cell.angle_beta   90.00
_cell.angle_gamma   90.00
#
_symmetry.space_group_name_H-M   'P 1'
#
loop_
_entity.id
_entity.type
_entity.pdbx_description
1 polymer ?
#
loop_
_entity_poly.entity_id
_entity_poly.type
_entity_poly.pdbx_seq_one_letter_code
_entity_poly.pdbx_strand_id
1 'polypeptide(L)'
;VIIYALRRLLLLVVTLFLLTLVGFSLLYFTPHAPLRGVALFDAYRFYIVGLFQWNLGLSSINGQPVSEQLKEVLPATIELCVLAFSLALVIGIVLGITAGILQNKTQDKILSGLALLGFSLPVYWLALLMTLFFSLHLGWLPVSGRFDLLYQVPRVTGFSLIDAWLAKSPYRDEMMMSAVRHLILPVTVLSVAPTTEVFRLMRISTTEIIGKSYIKAAYTRGLSRTTIIRRHLLHNALPPIIPKLGLQFSAMLTLAMITEVVFSWPGAGRWLVNAIRQQDYAAISGGVVVIGMMVSSIGVLSDIWGAMANPLKHKEWYALR
;
A
#
# COMPACT_ATOMS: atom_id res chain seq x y z
N VAL A 1 -23.14 -7.29 10.60
CA VAL A 1 -21.67 -7.44 10.48
C VAL A 1 -21.33 -8.86 10.07
N ILE A 2 -21.78 -9.89 10.80
CA ILE A 2 -21.41 -11.31 10.56
C ILE A 2 -21.72 -11.74 9.12
N ILE A 3 -22.93 -11.51 8.61
CA ILE A 3 -23.30 -11.89 7.23
C ILE A 3 -22.47 -11.14 6.20
N TYR A 4 -22.17 -9.85 6.44
CA TYR A 4 -21.30 -9.07 5.57
C TYR A 4 -19.86 -9.62 5.57
N ALA A 5 -19.30 -9.90 6.74
CA ALA A 5 -17.98 -10.49 6.88
C ALA A 5 -17.89 -11.86 6.19
N LEU A 6 -18.92 -12.72 6.38
CA LEU A 6 -18.99 -14.03 5.73
C LEU A 6 -19.01 -13.90 4.19
N ARG A 7 -19.81 -12.97 3.64
CA ARG A 7 -19.84 -12.70 2.20
C ARG A 7 -18.47 -12.20 1.69
N ARG A 8 -17.79 -11.33 2.43
CA ARG A 8 -16.44 -10.83 2.06
C ARG A 8 -15.39 -11.93 2.12
N LEU A 9 -15.45 -12.81 3.12
CA LEU A 9 -14.57 -13.97 3.21
C LEU A 9 -14.83 -14.97 2.09
N LEU A 10 -16.08 -15.20 1.72
CA LEU A 10 -16.41 -16.05 0.57
C LEU A 10 -15.86 -15.47 -0.74
N LEU A 11 -16.00 -14.16 -0.94
CA LEU A 11 -15.40 -13.48 -2.11
C LEU A 11 -13.88 -13.57 -2.10
N LEU A 12 -13.23 -13.49 -0.92
CA LEU A 12 -11.79 -13.71 -0.81
C LEU A 12 -11.40 -15.12 -1.25
N VAL A 13 -12.12 -16.14 -0.78
CA VAL A 13 -11.87 -17.53 -1.17
C VAL A 13 -12.00 -17.70 -2.69
N VAL A 14 -13.03 -17.13 -3.31
CA VAL A 14 -13.21 -17.15 -4.76
C VAL A 14 -12.05 -16.43 -5.47
N THR A 15 -11.64 -15.26 -4.98
CA THR A 15 -10.52 -14.51 -5.55
C THR A 15 -9.21 -15.30 -5.43
N LEU A 16 -8.94 -15.90 -4.27
CA LEU A 16 -7.75 -16.73 -4.07
C LEU A 16 -7.76 -17.95 -4.98
N PHE A 17 -8.91 -18.60 -5.15
CA PHE A 17 -9.07 -19.71 -6.08
C PHE A 17 -8.75 -19.28 -7.52
N LEU A 18 -9.29 -18.15 -7.97
CA LEU A 18 -8.98 -17.61 -9.30
C LEU A 18 -7.49 -17.27 -9.47
N LEU A 19 -6.86 -16.70 -8.44
CA LEU A 19 -5.42 -16.45 -8.43
C LEU A 19 -4.60 -17.73 -8.56
N THR A 20 -5.01 -18.82 -7.89
CA THR A 20 -4.31 -20.11 -8.04
C THR A 20 -4.47 -20.68 -9.45
N LEU A 21 -5.64 -20.51 -10.09
CA LEU A 21 -5.83 -20.91 -11.49
C LEU A 21 -4.92 -20.10 -12.44
N VAL A 22 -4.81 -18.79 -12.24
CA VAL A 22 -3.90 -17.95 -13.03
C VAL A 22 -2.45 -18.36 -12.81
N GLY A 23 -1.99 -18.50 -11.55
CA GLY A 23 -0.63 -18.93 -11.24
C GLY A 23 -0.30 -20.31 -11.80
N PHE A 24 -1.21 -21.26 -11.67
CA PHE A 24 -1.07 -22.60 -12.26
C PHE A 24 -0.96 -22.52 -13.78
N SER A 25 -1.83 -21.75 -14.45
CA SER A 25 -1.82 -21.60 -15.90
C SER A 25 -0.50 -21.01 -16.40
N LEU A 26 0.03 -20.01 -15.70
CA LEU A 26 1.34 -19.42 -16.00
C LEU A 26 2.49 -20.44 -15.89
N LEU A 27 2.38 -21.42 -15.01
CA LEU A 27 3.40 -22.44 -14.82
C LEU A 27 3.21 -23.63 -15.76
N TYR A 28 1.97 -24.09 -15.97
CA TYR A 28 1.66 -25.31 -16.70
C TYR A 28 1.80 -25.18 -18.23
N PHE A 29 1.38 -24.05 -18.80
CA PHE A 29 1.39 -23.83 -20.26
C PHE A 29 2.71 -23.27 -20.81
N THR A 30 3.72 -23.11 -19.96
CA THR A 30 5.02 -22.57 -20.40
C THR A 30 5.90 -23.63 -21.06
N PRO A 31 6.83 -23.21 -21.94
CA PRO A 31 7.88 -24.10 -22.42
C PRO A 31 8.68 -24.66 -21.23
N HIS A 32 8.95 -25.96 -21.23
CA HIS A 32 9.70 -26.65 -20.17
C HIS A 32 8.99 -26.70 -18.78
N ALA A 33 7.65 -26.63 -18.76
CA ALA A 33 6.88 -26.75 -17.53
C ALA A 33 7.22 -28.07 -16.80
N PRO A 34 7.54 -28.04 -15.50
CA PRO A 34 7.93 -29.25 -14.76
C PRO A 34 6.80 -30.31 -14.66
N LEU A 35 5.55 -29.89 -14.81
CA LEU A 35 4.35 -30.74 -14.80
C LEU A 35 3.81 -31.07 -16.20
N ARG A 36 4.58 -30.78 -17.25
CA ARG A 36 4.17 -31.05 -18.63
C ARG A 36 4.08 -32.57 -18.86
N GLY A 37 2.91 -33.02 -19.37
CA GLY A 37 2.62 -34.45 -19.57
C GLY A 37 1.88 -35.13 -18.42
N VAL A 38 1.72 -34.49 -17.28
CA VAL A 38 0.80 -34.91 -16.24
C VAL A 38 -0.62 -34.44 -16.58
N ALA A 39 -1.63 -35.28 -16.28
CA ALA A 39 -3.01 -34.88 -16.50
C ALA A 39 -3.32 -33.56 -15.76
N LEU A 40 -4.07 -32.66 -16.40
CA LEU A 40 -4.32 -31.28 -15.94
C LEU A 40 -4.82 -31.25 -14.49
N PHE A 41 -5.73 -32.15 -14.12
CA PHE A 41 -6.30 -32.20 -12.77
C PHE A 41 -5.25 -32.62 -11.71
N ASP A 42 -4.43 -33.63 -12.02
CA ASP A 42 -3.38 -34.07 -11.10
C ASP A 42 -2.27 -33.02 -10.98
N ALA A 43 -1.89 -32.38 -12.07
CA ALA A 43 -0.94 -31.29 -12.07
C ALA A 43 -1.43 -30.11 -11.20
N TYR A 44 -2.71 -29.72 -11.33
CA TYR A 44 -3.29 -28.67 -10.50
C TYR A 44 -3.34 -29.06 -9.02
N ARG A 45 -3.69 -30.32 -8.73
CA ARG A 45 -3.67 -30.85 -7.35
C ARG A 45 -2.26 -30.78 -6.74
N PHE A 46 -1.22 -31.19 -7.46
CA PHE A 46 0.16 -31.05 -7.01
C PHE A 46 0.54 -29.60 -6.74
N TYR A 47 0.15 -28.69 -7.64
CA TYR A 47 0.40 -27.28 -7.49
C TYR A 47 -0.26 -26.70 -6.23
N ILE A 48 -1.53 -27.01 -5.98
CA ILE A 48 -2.28 -26.56 -4.79
C ILE A 48 -1.65 -27.10 -3.49
N VAL A 49 -1.29 -28.39 -3.45
CA VAL A 49 -0.61 -28.99 -2.28
C VAL A 49 0.72 -28.27 -2.04
N GLY A 50 1.48 -27.99 -3.10
CA GLY A 50 2.71 -27.21 -3.00
C GLY A 50 2.49 -25.83 -2.40
N LEU A 51 1.45 -25.09 -2.84
CA LEU A 51 1.12 -23.78 -2.28
C LEU A 51 0.82 -23.83 -0.76
N PHE A 52 0.07 -24.84 -0.30
CA PHE A 52 -0.21 -25.02 1.13
C PHE A 52 1.03 -25.36 1.94
N GLN A 53 2.01 -26.01 1.34
CA GLN A 53 3.32 -26.31 1.96
C GLN A 53 4.33 -25.18 1.81
N TRP A 54 3.90 -24.02 1.29
CA TRP A 54 4.77 -22.87 0.97
C TRP A 54 5.89 -23.22 -0.02
N ASN A 55 5.68 -24.25 -0.83
CA ASN A 55 6.57 -24.63 -1.92
C ASN A 55 6.07 -24.00 -3.23
N LEU A 56 6.66 -22.87 -3.59
CA LEU A 56 6.31 -22.08 -4.79
C LEU A 56 7.16 -22.47 -6.01
N GLY A 57 7.97 -23.54 -5.88
CA GLY A 57 8.91 -23.97 -6.90
C GLY A 57 10.28 -23.29 -6.78
N LEU A 58 11.18 -23.68 -7.70
CA LEU A 58 12.52 -23.13 -7.81
C LEU A 58 12.60 -22.16 -8.97
N SER A 59 13.26 -21.03 -8.76
CA SER A 59 13.59 -20.08 -9.84
C SER A 59 14.43 -20.77 -10.92
N SER A 60 14.04 -20.62 -12.17
CA SER A 60 14.77 -21.14 -13.32
C SER A 60 16.10 -20.40 -13.59
N ILE A 61 16.28 -19.21 -12.99
CA ILE A 61 17.44 -18.34 -13.22
C ILE A 61 18.57 -18.63 -12.22
N ASN A 62 18.23 -18.69 -10.93
CA ASN A 62 19.23 -18.82 -9.87
C ASN A 62 19.11 -20.12 -9.05
N GLY A 63 18.11 -20.97 -9.33
CA GLY A 63 17.88 -22.23 -8.61
C GLY A 63 17.41 -22.08 -7.17
N GLN A 64 17.16 -20.86 -6.67
CA GLN A 64 16.72 -20.63 -5.31
C GLN A 64 15.20 -20.85 -5.17
N PRO A 65 14.72 -21.29 -4.00
CA PRO A 65 13.30 -21.38 -3.72
C PRO A 65 12.61 -19.99 -3.86
N VAL A 66 11.53 -19.92 -4.62
CA VAL A 66 10.75 -18.69 -4.82
C VAL A 66 10.20 -18.17 -3.50
N SER A 67 9.84 -19.08 -2.58
CA SER A 67 9.39 -18.73 -1.22
C SER A 67 10.44 -17.97 -0.40
N GLU A 68 11.72 -18.30 -0.53
CA GLU A 68 12.79 -17.57 0.16
C GLU A 68 13.02 -16.20 -0.45
N GLN A 69 13.03 -16.09 -1.78
CA GLN A 69 13.14 -14.81 -2.47
C GLN A 69 12.00 -13.86 -2.07
N LEU A 70 10.75 -14.36 -1.96
CA LEU A 70 9.61 -13.55 -1.53
C LEU A 70 9.73 -13.09 -0.08
N LYS A 71 10.19 -13.92 0.84
CA LYS A 71 10.49 -13.51 2.23
C LYS A 71 11.52 -12.37 2.26
N GLU A 72 12.38 -12.37 1.28
CA GLU A 72 13.40 -11.35 1.16
C GLU A 72 12.87 -10.00 0.66
N VAL A 73 12.00 -9.95 -0.30
CA VAL A 73 11.58 -8.72 -0.95
C VAL A 73 10.29 -8.12 -0.36
N LEU A 74 9.40 -8.95 0.22
CA LEU A 74 8.13 -8.49 0.79
C LEU A 74 8.28 -7.44 1.90
N PRO A 75 9.21 -7.56 2.86
CA PRO A 75 9.37 -6.56 3.91
C PRO A 75 9.67 -5.16 3.35
N ALA A 76 10.47 -5.08 2.28
CA ALA A 76 10.81 -3.81 1.65
C ALA A 76 9.59 -3.12 1.01
N THR A 77 8.70 -3.87 0.37
CA THR A 77 7.42 -3.35 -0.15
C THR A 77 6.50 -2.89 0.97
N ILE A 78 6.39 -3.70 2.03
CA ILE A 78 5.54 -3.37 3.19
C ILE A 78 6.05 -2.09 3.87
N GLU A 79 7.36 -1.96 4.09
CA GLU A 79 7.98 -0.77 4.67
C GLU A 79 7.62 0.48 3.87
N LEU A 80 7.85 0.44 2.56
CA LEU A 80 7.56 1.56 1.67
C LEU A 80 6.08 1.94 1.71
N CYS A 81 5.19 0.95 1.63
CA CYS A 81 3.74 1.17 1.62
C CYS A 81 3.22 1.69 2.96
N VAL A 82 3.68 1.15 4.08
CA VAL A 82 3.26 1.59 5.42
C VAL A 82 3.70 3.03 5.68
N LEU A 83 4.94 3.38 5.34
CA LEU A 83 5.45 4.74 5.52
C LEU A 83 4.73 5.73 4.60
N ALA A 84 4.54 5.40 3.32
CA ALA A 84 3.84 6.25 2.36
C ALA A 84 2.37 6.47 2.76
N PHE A 85 1.69 5.42 3.21
CA PHE A 85 0.29 5.53 3.63
C PHE A 85 0.15 6.30 4.95
N SER A 86 1.07 6.11 5.89
CA SER A 86 1.11 6.89 7.13
C SER A 86 1.28 8.38 6.85
N LEU A 87 2.19 8.73 5.94
CA LEU A 87 2.38 10.11 5.49
C LEU A 87 1.11 10.66 4.82
N ALA A 88 0.49 9.86 3.95
CA ALA A 88 -0.76 10.22 3.28
C ALA A 88 -1.92 10.47 4.27
N LEU A 89 -2.03 9.64 5.31
CA LEU A 89 -3.04 9.84 6.35
C LEU A 89 -2.80 11.14 7.13
N VAL A 90 -1.57 11.38 7.57
CA VAL A 90 -1.25 12.59 8.34
C VAL A 90 -1.55 13.85 7.51
N ILE A 91 -1.00 13.94 6.30
CA ILE A 91 -1.18 15.12 5.44
C ILE A 91 -2.64 15.24 4.98
N GLY A 92 -3.23 14.16 4.48
CA GLY A 92 -4.58 14.16 3.91
C GLY A 92 -5.65 14.50 4.94
N ILE A 93 -5.55 13.97 6.18
CA ILE A 93 -6.49 14.28 7.26
C ILE A 93 -6.37 15.74 7.68
N VAL A 94 -5.14 16.23 7.93
CA VAL A 94 -4.92 17.62 8.39
C VAL A 94 -5.40 18.62 7.35
N LEU A 95 -4.99 18.44 6.09
CA LEU A 95 -5.38 19.35 5.01
C LEU A 95 -6.87 19.21 4.68
N GLY A 96 -7.44 18.01 4.73
CA GLY A 96 -8.86 17.76 4.46
C GLY A 96 -9.77 18.42 5.51
N ILE A 97 -9.41 18.33 6.80
CA ILE A 97 -10.11 19.07 7.87
C ILE A 97 -10.02 20.56 7.64
N THR A 98 -8.83 21.08 7.35
CA THR A 98 -8.61 22.51 7.15
C THR A 98 -9.45 23.03 5.99
N ALA A 99 -9.44 22.33 4.85
CA ALA A 99 -10.23 22.68 3.68
C ALA A 99 -11.75 22.58 3.95
N GLY A 100 -12.19 21.55 4.68
CA GLY A 100 -13.60 21.38 5.04
C GLY A 100 -14.13 22.48 5.99
N ILE A 101 -13.31 22.93 6.96
CA ILE A 101 -13.62 24.06 7.83
C ILE A 101 -13.69 25.38 7.05
N LEU A 102 -12.82 25.53 6.06
CA LEU A 102 -12.69 26.73 5.23
C LEU A 102 -13.48 26.63 3.90
N GLN A 103 -14.51 25.79 3.87
CA GLN A 103 -15.29 25.52 2.67
C GLN A 103 -15.64 26.80 1.88
N ASN A 104 -15.43 26.73 0.56
CA ASN A 104 -15.65 27.82 -0.43
C ASN A 104 -14.74 29.04 -0.28
N LYS A 105 -13.84 29.10 0.69
CA LYS A 105 -12.82 30.16 0.81
C LYS A 105 -11.65 29.90 -0.14
N THR A 106 -10.82 30.92 -0.35
CA THR A 106 -9.63 30.85 -1.21
C THR A 106 -8.69 29.71 -0.84
N GLN A 107 -8.46 29.49 0.46
CA GLN A 107 -7.60 28.39 0.94
C GLN A 107 -8.15 27.00 0.57
N ASP A 108 -9.46 26.78 0.68
CA ASP A 108 -10.10 25.55 0.25
C ASP A 108 -9.91 25.31 -1.26
N LYS A 109 -10.09 26.38 -2.07
CA LYS A 109 -9.89 26.28 -3.53
C LYS A 109 -8.44 25.96 -3.90
N ILE A 110 -7.47 26.60 -3.23
CA ILE A 110 -6.04 26.33 -3.44
C ILE A 110 -5.70 24.88 -3.06
N LEU A 111 -6.08 24.40 -1.85
CA LEU A 111 -5.82 23.05 -1.40
C LEU A 111 -6.48 22.01 -2.31
N SER A 112 -7.71 22.26 -2.75
CA SER A 112 -8.42 21.37 -3.68
C SER A 112 -7.78 21.37 -5.07
N GLY A 113 -7.27 22.51 -5.54
CA GLY A 113 -6.51 22.61 -6.79
C GLY A 113 -5.18 21.84 -6.73
N LEU A 114 -4.42 21.96 -5.63
CA LEU A 114 -3.20 21.21 -5.41
C LEU A 114 -3.46 19.70 -5.34
N ALA A 115 -4.53 19.29 -4.65
CA ALA A 115 -4.95 17.89 -4.60
C ALA A 115 -5.31 17.36 -6.00
N LEU A 116 -6.02 18.14 -6.81
CA LEU A 116 -6.36 17.76 -8.18
C LEU A 116 -5.10 17.61 -9.05
N LEU A 117 -4.13 18.52 -8.93
CA LEU A 117 -2.84 18.40 -9.61
C LEU A 117 -2.11 17.12 -9.19
N GLY A 118 -2.03 16.84 -7.89
CA GLY A 118 -1.40 15.60 -7.37
C GLY A 118 -2.07 14.33 -7.89
N PHE A 119 -3.39 14.34 -8.05
CA PHE A 119 -4.13 13.19 -8.60
C PHE A 119 -3.89 13.02 -10.11
N SER A 120 -3.69 14.12 -10.84
CA SER A 120 -3.54 14.09 -12.29
C SER A 120 -2.14 13.67 -12.76
N LEU A 121 -1.14 13.73 -11.88
CA LEU A 121 0.24 13.36 -12.23
C LEU A 121 0.45 11.84 -12.18
N PRO A 122 0.90 11.21 -13.28
CA PRO A 122 1.30 9.80 -13.23
C PRO A 122 2.46 9.59 -12.24
N VAL A 123 2.36 8.56 -11.39
CA VAL A 123 3.35 8.26 -10.34
C VAL A 123 4.77 8.16 -10.88
N TYR A 124 4.96 7.48 -12.04
CA TYR A 124 6.28 7.34 -12.66
C TYR A 124 6.87 8.67 -13.10
N TRP A 125 6.03 9.57 -13.63
CA TRP A 125 6.47 10.88 -14.08
C TRP A 125 6.86 11.76 -12.91
N LEU A 126 6.05 11.76 -11.84
CA LEU A 126 6.37 12.44 -10.60
C LEU A 126 7.68 11.91 -9.99
N ALA A 127 7.90 10.59 -9.99
CA ALA A 127 9.13 9.97 -9.51
C ALA A 127 10.36 10.48 -10.27
N LEU A 128 10.29 10.52 -11.60
CA LEU A 128 11.39 11.03 -12.44
C LEU A 128 11.66 12.51 -12.20
N LEU A 129 10.62 13.34 -12.10
CA LEU A 129 10.79 14.77 -11.81
C LEU A 129 11.40 15.02 -10.42
N MET A 130 10.94 14.30 -9.40
CA MET A 130 11.48 14.41 -8.04
C MET A 130 12.96 13.98 -8.00
N THR A 131 13.30 12.89 -8.69
CA THR A 131 14.69 12.44 -8.81
C THR A 131 15.54 13.46 -9.55
N LEU A 132 15.06 13.98 -10.69
CA LEU A 132 15.79 15.00 -11.45
C LEU A 132 16.07 16.23 -10.60
N PHE A 133 15.09 16.73 -9.86
CA PHE A 133 15.21 17.96 -9.10
C PHE A 133 15.99 17.75 -7.81
N PHE A 134 15.57 16.81 -6.94
CA PHE A 134 16.18 16.67 -5.61
C PHE A 134 17.48 15.89 -5.61
N SER A 135 17.65 14.92 -6.50
CA SER A 135 18.86 14.09 -6.52
C SER A 135 19.89 14.65 -7.49
N LEU A 136 19.53 14.89 -8.76
CA LEU A 136 20.50 15.27 -9.78
C LEU A 136 20.81 16.76 -9.77
N HIS A 137 19.81 17.63 -9.60
CA HIS A 137 20.02 19.08 -9.64
C HIS A 137 20.51 19.65 -8.30
N LEU A 138 19.84 19.28 -7.19
CA LEU A 138 20.20 19.78 -5.85
C LEU A 138 21.22 18.91 -5.12
N GLY A 139 21.38 17.63 -5.47
CA GLY A 139 22.26 16.70 -4.78
C GLY A 139 21.88 16.38 -3.33
N TRP A 140 20.62 16.64 -2.93
CA TRP A 140 20.19 16.50 -1.54
C TRP A 140 19.88 15.07 -1.15
N LEU A 141 19.31 14.30 -2.07
CA LEU A 141 18.78 12.96 -1.82
C LEU A 141 19.37 11.96 -2.82
N PRO A 142 19.51 10.69 -2.43
CA PRO A 142 20.01 9.65 -3.33
C PRO A 142 19.05 9.39 -4.49
N VAL A 143 19.61 8.98 -5.64
CA VAL A 143 18.84 8.68 -6.86
C VAL A 143 18.04 7.39 -6.73
N SER A 144 18.63 6.35 -6.10
CA SER A 144 18.09 5.01 -6.08
C SER A 144 18.72 4.14 -5.00
N GLY A 145 18.14 2.96 -4.76
CA GLY A 145 18.64 2.01 -3.78
C GLY A 145 18.00 2.20 -2.42
N ARG A 146 18.52 1.50 -1.43
CA ARG A 146 17.98 1.44 -0.06
C ARG A 146 18.95 1.97 0.98
N PHE A 147 20.26 1.88 0.67
CA PHE A 147 21.39 2.36 1.46
C PHE A 147 22.49 2.83 0.53
N ASP A 148 23.36 3.67 1.04
CA ASP A 148 24.63 3.97 0.37
C ASP A 148 25.47 2.70 0.24
N LEU A 149 26.14 2.54 -0.89
CA LEU A 149 26.94 1.35 -1.20
C LEU A 149 28.11 1.15 -0.22
N LEU A 150 28.46 2.18 0.55
CA LEU A 150 29.50 2.13 1.57
C LEU A 150 29.11 1.30 2.79
N TYR A 151 27.79 1.14 3.04
CA TYR A 151 27.31 0.49 4.25
C TYR A 151 26.77 -0.92 3.94
N GLN A 152 27.36 -1.91 4.61
CA GLN A 152 26.83 -3.27 4.64
C GLN A 152 25.89 -3.43 5.84
N VAL A 153 24.61 -3.14 5.66
CA VAL A 153 23.60 -3.30 6.70
C VAL A 153 23.22 -4.77 6.80
N PRO A 154 23.41 -5.42 7.97
CA PRO A 154 23.01 -6.82 8.14
C PRO A 154 21.50 -6.94 8.05
N ARG A 155 21.05 -7.90 7.27
CA ARG A 155 19.64 -8.14 7.07
C ARG A 155 19.11 -9.07 8.15
N VAL A 156 18.32 -8.54 9.07
CA VAL A 156 17.71 -9.28 10.19
C VAL A 156 16.22 -9.43 10.00
N THR A 157 15.52 -8.31 9.79
CA THR A 157 14.06 -8.26 9.65
C THR A 157 13.62 -8.03 8.21
N GLY A 158 14.48 -7.48 7.38
CA GLY A 158 14.19 -7.05 6.03
C GLY A 158 13.58 -5.64 5.94
N PHE A 159 13.38 -4.93 7.07
CA PHE A 159 12.98 -3.52 7.12
C PHE A 159 14.21 -2.64 7.27
N SER A 160 14.43 -1.67 6.37
CA SER A 160 15.68 -0.89 6.33
C SER A 160 15.95 -0.12 7.62
N LEU A 161 14.92 0.53 8.16
CA LEU A 161 15.05 1.31 9.39
C LEU A 161 15.33 0.43 10.60
N ILE A 162 14.66 -0.74 10.68
CA ILE A 162 14.85 -1.68 11.80
C ILE A 162 16.21 -2.34 11.70
N ASP A 163 16.61 -2.79 10.52
CA ASP A 163 17.88 -3.46 10.30
C ASP A 163 19.07 -2.52 10.56
N ALA A 164 18.96 -1.26 10.12
CA ALA A 164 19.96 -0.23 10.43
C ALA A 164 20.04 0.06 11.94
N TRP A 165 18.90 0.09 12.63
CA TRP A 165 18.86 0.30 14.08
C TRP A 165 19.46 -0.87 14.86
N LEU A 166 19.23 -2.11 14.39
CA LEU A 166 19.76 -3.34 15.00
C LEU A 166 21.24 -3.58 14.66
N ALA A 167 21.81 -2.84 13.72
CA ALA A 167 23.19 -3.02 13.29
C ALA A 167 24.15 -2.76 14.46
N LYS A 168 24.97 -3.77 14.79
CA LYS A 168 26.04 -3.67 15.79
C LYS A 168 27.30 -3.11 15.14
N SER A 169 27.21 -1.88 14.60
CA SER A 169 28.29 -1.20 13.89
C SER A 169 28.57 0.15 14.54
N PRO A 170 29.83 0.62 14.58
CA PRO A 170 30.13 2.00 14.98
C PRO A 170 29.49 3.03 14.04
N TYR A 171 29.13 2.67 12.81
CA TYR A 171 28.47 3.51 11.80
C TYR A 171 26.95 3.37 11.79
N ARG A 172 26.33 2.93 12.89
CA ARG A 172 24.88 2.69 12.98
C ARG A 172 24.07 3.95 12.66
N ASP A 173 24.48 5.10 13.16
CA ASP A 173 23.75 6.35 12.99
C ASP A 173 23.83 6.85 11.54
N GLU A 174 24.98 6.66 10.87
CA GLU A 174 25.13 6.93 9.44
C GLU A 174 24.29 5.96 8.58
N MET A 175 24.25 4.66 8.93
CA MET A 175 23.39 3.67 8.28
C MET A 175 21.91 4.05 8.42
N MET A 176 21.49 4.50 9.60
CA MET A 176 20.13 4.98 9.85
C MET A 176 19.81 6.22 9.01
N MET A 177 20.73 7.20 8.98
CA MET A 177 20.56 8.40 8.19
C MET A 177 20.51 8.07 6.69
N SER A 178 21.34 7.15 6.22
CA SER A 178 21.31 6.65 4.84
C SER A 178 19.97 6.02 4.51
N ALA A 179 19.43 5.12 5.38
CA ALA A 179 18.11 4.51 5.20
C ALA A 179 17.01 5.57 5.07
N VAL A 180 16.99 6.56 5.99
CA VAL A 180 16.01 7.65 5.96
C VAL A 180 16.11 8.45 4.66
N ARG A 181 17.31 8.84 4.22
CA ARG A 181 17.50 9.60 2.97
C ARG A 181 17.00 8.87 1.74
N HIS A 182 17.21 7.54 1.66
CA HIS A 182 16.75 6.71 0.54
C HIS A 182 15.24 6.50 0.56
N LEU A 183 14.57 6.61 1.72
CA LEU A 183 13.13 6.49 1.86
C LEU A 183 12.37 7.77 1.47
N ILE A 184 12.97 8.96 1.60
CA ILE A 184 12.26 10.24 1.44
C ILE A 184 11.56 10.33 0.07
N LEU A 185 12.29 10.16 -1.03
CA LEU A 185 11.71 10.30 -2.37
C LEU A 185 10.68 9.22 -2.69
N PRO A 186 10.96 7.91 -2.52
CA PRO A 186 9.99 6.87 -2.80
C PRO A 186 8.72 6.99 -1.96
N VAL A 187 8.84 7.28 -0.65
CA VAL A 187 7.71 7.48 0.27
C VAL A 187 6.88 8.69 -0.14
N THR A 188 7.53 9.82 -0.44
CA THR A 188 6.83 11.05 -0.85
C THR A 188 6.05 10.82 -2.14
N VAL A 189 6.69 10.27 -3.17
CA VAL A 189 6.05 10.01 -4.48
C VAL A 189 4.87 9.06 -4.34
N LEU A 190 5.06 7.94 -3.64
CA LEU A 190 4.01 6.95 -3.46
C LEU A 190 2.85 7.46 -2.61
N SER A 191 3.10 8.41 -1.70
CA SER A 191 2.07 8.99 -0.84
C SER A 191 1.14 9.98 -1.55
N VAL A 192 1.50 10.57 -2.69
CA VAL A 192 0.73 11.66 -3.32
C VAL A 192 -0.69 11.23 -3.68
N ALA A 193 -0.87 10.11 -4.37
CA ALA A 193 -2.18 9.64 -4.77
C ALA A 193 -3.10 9.33 -3.58
N PRO A 194 -2.68 8.52 -2.57
CA PRO A 194 -3.50 8.31 -1.39
C PRO A 194 -3.71 9.57 -0.55
N THR A 195 -2.75 10.50 -0.48
CA THR A 195 -2.93 11.80 0.21
C THR A 195 -4.10 12.57 -0.39
N THR A 196 -4.16 12.64 -1.71
CA THR A 196 -5.22 13.35 -2.43
C THR A 196 -6.60 12.75 -2.14
N GLU A 197 -6.70 11.43 -2.14
CA GLU A 197 -7.96 10.75 -1.86
C GLU A 197 -8.37 10.89 -0.40
N VAL A 198 -7.45 10.74 0.56
CA VAL A 198 -7.70 10.97 1.98
C VAL A 198 -8.14 12.41 2.23
N PHE A 199 -7.45 13.37 1.61
CA PHE A 199 -7.83 14.79 1.65
C PHE A 199 -9.28 15.00 1.18
N ARG A 200 -9.62 14.46 0.01
CA ARG A 200 -10.96 14.60 -0.59
C ARG A 200 -12.05 14.01 0.31
N LEU A 201 -11.82 12.79 0.81
CA LEU A 201 -12.75 12.11 1.70
C LEU A 201 -12.92 12.86 3.01
N MET A 202 -11.82 13.32 3.59
CA MET A 202 -11.83 14.04 4.87
C MET A 202 -12.47 15.43 4.75
N ARG A 203 -12.21 16.14 3.64
CA ARG A 203 -12.84 17.41 3.32
C ARG A 203 -14.36 17.28 3.24
N ILE A 204 -14.87 16.30 2.49
CA ILE A 204 -16.31 16.04 2.34
C ILE A 204 -16.93 15.73 3.70
N SER A 205 -16.36 14.78 4.45
CA SER A 205 -16.85 14.37 5.76
C SER A 205 -16.85 15.54 6.76
N THR A 206 -15.77 16.33 6.78
CA THR A 206 -15.66 17.51 7.63
C THR A 206 -16.75 18.55 7.34
N THR A 207 -16.97 18.85 6.05
CA THR A 207 -18.01 19.80 5.63
C THR A 207 -19.41 19.37 6.07
N GLU A 208 -19.71 18.08 5.93
CA GLU A 208 -20.99 17.53 6.35
C GLU A 208 -21.18 17.64 7.87
N ILE A 209 -20.15 17.29 8.65
CA ILE A 209 -20.22 17.29 10.13
C ILE A 209 -20.33 18.72 10.69
N ILE A 210 -19.59 19.68 10.15
CA ILE A 210 -19.65 21.09 10.61
C ILE A 210 -21.04 21.67 10.46
N GLY A 211 -21.80 21.26 9.45
CA GLY A 211 -23.18 21.70 9.23
C GLY A 211 -24.19 21.21 10.28
N LYS A 212 -23.86 20.19 11.08
CA LYS A 212 -24.80 19.58 12.04
C LYS A 212 -25.10 20.50 13.23
N SER A 213 -26.34 20.43 13.73
CA SER A 213 -26.84 21.29 14.82
C SER A 213 -26.06 21.14 16.14
N TYR A 214 -25.58 19.94 16.46
CA TYR A 214 -24.79 19.72 17.67
C TYR A 214 -23.41 20.40 17.66
N ILE A 215 -22.82 20.59 16.50
CA ILE A 215 -21.58 21.39 16.35
C ILE A 215 -21.87 22.86 16.60
N LYS A 216 -22.98 23.38 16.04
CA LYS A 216 -23.42 24.76 16.31
C LYS A 216 -23.68 24.98 17.80
N ALA A 217 -24.35 24.03 18.48
CA ALA A 217 -24.59 24.06 19.90
C ALA A 217 -23.29 24.00 20.72
N ALA A 218 -22.26 23.30 20.26
CA ALA A 218 -20.96 23.30 20.92
C ALA A 218 -20.25 24.67 20.83
N TYR A 219 -20.38 25.36 19.70
CA TYR A 219 -19.87 26.74 19.54
C TYR A 219 -20.62 27.72 20.47
N THR A 220 -21.95 27.66 20.57
CA THR A 220 -22.74 28.55 21.43
C THR A 220 -22.50 28.32 22.91
N ARG A 221 -22.06 27.10 23.30
CA ARG A 221 -21.60 26.75 24.65
C ARG A 221 -20.20 27.25 24.97
N GLY A 222 -19.52 27.95 24.05
CA GLY A 222 -18.19 28.52 24.28
C GLY A 222 -17.05 27.50 24.23
N LEU A 223 -17.24 26.30 23.65
CA LEU A 223 -16.16 25.33 23.52
C LEU A 223 -15.09 25.87 22.58
N SER A 224 -13.82 25.63 22.94
CA SER A 224 -12.68 26.06 22.10
C SER A 224 -12.68 25.31 20.74
N ARG A 225 -12.16 25.97 19.71
CA ARG A 225 -12.01 25.37 18.37
C ARG A 225 -11.29 24.02 18.41
N THR A 226 -10.22 23.92 19.18
CA THR A 226 -9.43 22.68 19.33
C THR A 226 -10.27 21.56 19.95
N THR A 227 -11.08 21.87 20.96
CA THR A 227 -11.99 20.91 21.60
C THR A 227 -13.05 20.42 20.62
N ILE A 228 -13.63 21.32 19.83
CA ILE A 228 -14.63 20.98 18.81
C ILE A 228 -14.00 20.07 17.73
N ILE A 229 -12.81 20.40 17.25
CA ILE A 229 -12.11 19.58 16.24
C ILE A 229 -11.80 18.20 16.80
N ARG A 230 -11.17 18.10 17.95
CA ARG A 230 -10.73 16.80 18.49
C ARG A 230 -11.90 15.93 18.97
N ARG A 231 -12.84 16.48 19.71
CA ARG A 231 -13.90 15.72 20.40
C ARG A 231 -15.14 15.49 19.53
N HIS A 232 -15.50 16.45 18.69
CA HIS A 232 -16.74 16.40 17.93
C HIS A 232 -16.51 16.13 16.44
N LEU A 233 -15.55 16.82 15.81
CA LEU A 233 -15.35 16.72 14.38
C LEU A 233 -14.58 15.44 14.00
N LEU A 234 -13.38 15.23 14.50
CA LEU A 234 -12.57 14.04 14.18
C LEU A 234 -13.29 12.74 14.54
N HIS A 235 -13.87 12.69 15.74
CA HIS A 235 -14.57 11.49 16.20
C HIS A 235 -15.76 11.08 15.30
N ASN A 236 -16.41 12.03 14.64
CA ASN A 236 -17.55 11.77 13.78
C ASN A 236 -17.19 11.75 12.28
N ALA A 237 -16.12 12.44 11.87
CA ALA A 237 -15.72 12.52 10.47
C ALA A 237 -14.83 11.36 10.01
N LEU A 238 -14.05 10.72 10.89
CA LEU A 238 -13.18 9.59 10.57
C LEU A 238 -13.93 8.28 10.29
N PRO A 239 -14.91 7.82 11.11
CA PRO A 239 -15.53 6.51 10.92
C PRO A 239 -16.12 6.27 9.52
N PRO A 240 -16.77 7.25 8.84
CA PRO A 240 -17.32 7.04 7.50
C PRO A 240 -16.26 6.82 6.42
N ILE A 241 -15.01 7.25 6.62
CA ILE A 241 -13.96 7.13 5.62
C ILE A 241 -13.09 5.88 5.81
N ILE A 242 -13.07 5.27 7.00
CA ILE A 242 -12.23 4.09 7.32
C ILE A 242 -12.36 2.97 6.27
N PRO A 243 -13.56 2.56 5.81
CA PRO A 243 -13.68 1.52 4.80
C PRO A 243 -12.97 1.87 3.49
N LYS A 244 -12.96 3.15 3.13
CA LYS A 244 -12.32 3.63 1.90
C LYS A 244 -10.80 3.72 2.03
N LEU A 245 -10.27 3.90 3.25
CA LEU A 245 -8.83 3.95 3.50
C LEU A 245 -8.14 2.63 3.15
N GLY A 246 -8.76 1.51 3.46
CA GLY A 246 -8.17 0.22 3.13
C GLY A 246 -8.21 -0.10 1.64
N LEU A 247 -9.26 0.31 0.94
CA LEU A 247 -9.28 0.23 -0.51
C LEU A 247 -8.14 1.07 -1.12
N GLN A 248 -7.87 2.25 -0.56
CA GLN A 248 -6.75 3.09 -0.98
C GLN A 248 -5.38 2.45 -0.70
N PHE A 249 -5.24 1.80 0.46
CA PHE A 249 -4.00 1.07 0.77
C PHE A 249 -3.77 -0.09 -0.22
N SER A 250 -4.80 -0.85 -0.56
CA SER A 250 -4.71 -1.93 -1.56
C SER A 250 -4.35 -1.40 -2.96
N ALA A 251 -4.95 -0.28 -3.37
CA ALA A 251 -4.63 0.37 -4.65
C ALA A 251 -3.18 0.89 -4.67
N MET A 252 -2.69 1.43 -3.55
CA MET A 252 -1.32 1.90 -3.41
C MET A 252 -0.29 0.77 -3.55
N LEU A 253 -0.58 -0.45 -3.09
CA LEU A 253 0.30 -1.61 -3.28
C LEU A 253 0.58 -1.89 -4.77
N THR A 254 -0.40 -1.67 -5.64
CA THR A 254 -0.20 -1.79 -7.09
C THR A 254 0.70 -0.66 -7.63
N LEU A 255 0.54 0.56 -7.13
CA LEU A 255 1.39 1.70 -7.52
C LEU A 255 2.82 1.57 -6.96
N ALA A 256 2.99 0.87 -5.84
CA ALA A 256 4.31 0.63 -5.25
C ALA A 256 5.25 -0.09 -6.22
N MET A 257 4.75 -1.02 -7.05
CA MET A 257 5.55 -1.71 -8.07
C MET A 257 6.26 -0.72 -9.00
N ILE A 258 5.55 0.31 -9.47
CA ILE A 258 6.12 1.34 -10.36
C ILE A 258 7.21 2.14 -9.61
N THR A 259 6.91 2.54 -8.38
CA THR A 259 7.84 3.29 -7.52
C THR A 259 9.11 2.47 -7.24
N GLU A 260 8.96 1.19 -6.92
CA GLU A 260 10.08 0.27 -6.68
C GLU A 260 10.99 0.13 -7.91
N VAL A 261 10.41 0.06 -9.10
CA VAL A 261 11.19 -0.01 -10.36
C VAL A 261 11.96 1.28 -10.59
N VAL A 262 11.32 2.45 -10.47
CA VAL A 262 11.97 3.74 -10.74
C VAL A 262 13.10 4.03 -9.75
N PHE A 263 12.87 3.83 -8.46
CA PHE A 263 13.87 4.08 -7.41
C PHE A 263 14.82 2.90 -7.17
N SER A 264 14.74 1.85 -7.97
CA SER A 264 15.53 0.62 -7.76
C SER A 264 15.38 0.05 -6.33
N TRP A 265 14.21 0.25 -5.72
CA TRP A 265 13.89 -0.28 -4.40
C TRP A 265 13.77 -1.81 -4.44
N PRO A 266 14.43 -2.58 -3.55
CA PRO A 266 14.45 -4.03 -3.62
C PRO A 266 13.18 -4.67 -3.06
N GLY A 267 12.02 -4.28 -3.59
CA GLY A 267 10.72 -4.78 -3.18
C GLY A 267 10.18 -5.89 -4.10
N ALA A 268 9.02 -6.45 -3.70
CA ALA A 268 8.36 -7.55 -4.38
C ALA A 268 7.84 -7.18 -5.78
N GLY A 269 7.43 -5.92 -5.99
CA GLY A 269 6.97 -5.44 -7.28
C GLY A 269 8.10 -5.38 -8.30
N ARG A 270 9.26 -4.80 -7.94
CA ARG A 270 10.45 -4.80 -8.79
C ARG A 270 10.96 -6.21 -9.05
N TRP A 271 10.97 -7.06 -8.03
CA TRP A 271 11.35 -8.47 -8.15
C TRP A 271 10.46 -9.20 -9.16
N LEU A 272 9.14 -9.02 -9.11
CA LEU A 272 8.20 -9.62 -10.06
C LEU A 272 8.41 -9.10 -11.49
N VAL A 273 8.64 -7.80 -11.67
CA VAL A 273 8.96 -7.22 -12.99
C VAL A 273 10.25 -7.83 -13.55
N ASN A 274 11.27 -8.04 -12.72
CA ASN A 274 12.50 -8.70 -13.14
C ASN A 274 12.27 -10.17 -13.50
N ALA A 275 11.47 -10.91 -12.72
CA ALA A 275 11.10 -12.29 -13.05
C ALA A 275 10.39 -12.37 -14.42
N ILE A 276 9.49 -11.42 -14.72
CA ILE A 276 8.83 -11.34 -16.03
C ILE A 276 9.85 -11.11 -17.15
N ARG A 277 10.76 -10.15 -16.98
CA ARG A 277 11.80 -9.84 -17.98
C ARG A 277 12.72 -11.03 -18.25
N GLN A 278 13.00 -11.83 -17.23
CA GLN A 278 13.88 -13.00 -17.30
C GLN A 278 13.12 -14.28 -17.68
N GLN A 279 11.79 -14.22 -17.85
CA GLN A 279 10.93 -15.37 -18.15
C GLN A 279 11.01 -16.47 -17.07
N ASP A 280 11.19 -16.08 -15.80
CA ASP A 280 11.18 -17.01 -14.66
C ASP A 280 9.74 -17.33 -14.24
N TYR A 281 9.16 -18.33 -14.89
CA TYR A 281 7.75 -18.67 -14.73
C TYR A 281 7.38 -19.15 -13.32
N ALA A 282 8.31 -19.81 -12.62
CA ALA A 282 8.08 -20.21 -11.23
C ALA A 282 7.99 -18.97 -10.32
N ALA A 283 8.91 -18.02 -10.48
CA ALA A 283 8.89 -16.76 -9.74
C ALA A 283 7.66 -15.91 -10.12
N ILE A 284 7.27 -15.86 -11.38
CA ILE A 284 6.06 -15.14 -11.84
C ILE A 284 4.81 -15.76 -11.20
N SER A 285 4.64 -17.08 -11.29
CA SER A 285 3.50 -17.80 -10.73
C SER A 285 3.39 -17.59 -9.20
N GLY A 286 4.48 -17.86 -8.48
CA GLY A 286 4.53 -17.68 -7.02
C GLY A 286 4.31 -16.22 -6.61
N GLY A 287 4.93 -15.28 -7.32
CA GLY A 287 4.79 -13.84 -7.07
C GLY A 287 3.37 -13.33 -7.28
N VAL A 288 2.72 -13.68 -8.38
CA VAL A 288 1.33 -13.30 -8.67
C VAL A 288 0.38 -13.82 -7.59
N VAL A 289 0.54 -15.08 -7.18
CA VAL A 289 -0.33 -15.67 -6.15
C VAL A 289 -0.09 -15.00 -4.79
N VAL A 290 1.16 -14.84 -4.35
CA VAL A 290 1.46 -14.30 -3.01
C VAL A 290 1.14 -12.81 -2.92
N ILE A 291 1.55 -12.00 -3.90
CA ILE A 291 1.24 -10.57 -3.92
C ILE A 291 -0.28 -10.36 -4.08
N GLY A 292 -0.93 -11.11 -4.96
CA GLY A 292 -2.38 -11.05 -5.14
C GLY A 292 -3.15 -11.45 -3.87
N MET A 293 -2.69 -12.49 -3.15
CA MET A 293 -3.21 -12.90 -1.85
C MET A 293 -3.06 -11.77 -0.81
N MET A 294 -1.88 -11.15 -0.74
CA MET A 294 -1.62 -10.05 0.18
C MET A 294 -2.55 -8.85 -0.09
N VAL A 295 -2.66 -8.40 -1.34
CA VAL A 295 -3.52 -7.27 -1.73
C VAL A 295 -5.00 -7.57 -1.43
N SER A 296 -5.47 -8.76 -1.81
CA SER A 296 -6.87 -9.17 -1.61
C SER A 296 -7.21 -9.31 -0.12
N SER A 297 -6.31 -9.89 0.67
CA SER A 297 -6.50 -10.07 2.12
C SER A 297 -6.57 -8.73 2.84
N ILE A 298 -5.67 -7.79 2.51
CA ILE A 298 -5.68 -6.43 3.08
C ILE A 298 -6.99 -5.72 2.73
N GLY A 299 -7.47 -5.83 1.48
CA GLY A 299 -8.74 -5.25 1.05
C GLY A 299 -9.91 -5.78 1.88
N VAL A 300 -10.02 -7.11 2.01
CA VAL A 300 -11.11 -7.74 2.78
C VAL A 300 -11.03 -7.43 4.28
N LEU A 301 -9.84 -7.47 4.87
CA LEU A 301 -9.64 -7.10 6.29
C LEU A 301 -10.06 -5.65 6.55
N SER A 302 -9.73 -4.75 5.62
CA SER A 302 -10.15 -3.35 5.73
C SER A 302 -11.65 -3.16 5.60
N ASP A 303 -12.30 -3.90 4.68
CA ASP A 303 -13.77 -3.88 4.56
C ASP A 303 -14.46 -4.36 5.83
N ILE A 304 -13.95 -5.44 6.44
CA ILE A 304 -14.48 -5.98 7.70
C ILE A 304 -14.26 -4.98 8.84
N TRP A 305 -13.06 -4.39 8.93
CA TRP A 305 -12.79 -3.36 9.95
C TRP A 305 -13.68 -2.14 9.77
N GLY A 306 -13.82 -1.65 8.55
CA GLY A 306 -14.72 -0.54 8.24
C GLY A 306 -16.17 -0.84 8.63
N ALA A 307 -16.60 -2.09 8.45
CA ALA A 307 -17.89 -2.58 8.89
C ALA A 307 -18.08 -2.55 10.40
N MET A 308 -17.07 -2.91 11.16
CA MET A 308 -17.10 -2.86 12.62
C MET A 308 -17.05 -1.42 13.15
N ALA A 309 -16.28 -0.56 12.52
CA ALA A 309 -16.10 0.83 12.93
C ALA A 309 -17.33 1.73 12.68
N ASN A 310 -18.24 1.36 11.75
CA ASN A 310 -19.41 2.16 11.42
C ASN A 310 -20.73 1.36 11.46
N PRO A 311 -21.21 1.01 12.66
CA PRO A 311 -22.43 0.19 12.81
C PRO A 311 -23.72 0.89 12.35
N LEU A 312 -23.73 2.21 12.21
CA LEU A 312 -24.93 2.97 11.81
C LEU A 312 -25.30 2.80 10.33
N LYS A 313 -24.37 2.42 9.47
CA LYS A 313 -24.61 2.14 8.05
C LYS A 313 -25.04 0.71 7.74
N HIS A 314 -25.37 -0.09 8.75
CA HIS A 314 -25.78 -1.48 8.54
C HIS A 314 -26.96 -1.63 7.56
N LYS A 315 -27.90 -0.69 7.52
CA LYS A 315 -29.05 -0.74 6.59
C LYS A 315 -28.65 -0.61 5.11
N GLU A 316 -27.65 0.21 4.80
CA GLU A 316 -27.18 0.40 3.41
C GLU A 316 -26.45 -0.84 2.87
N TRP A 317 -25.82 -1.63 3.73
CA TRP A 317 -25.06 -2.83 3.33
C TRP A 317 -25.96 -4.04 3.01
N TYR A 318 -27.19 -4.02 3.51
CA TYR A 318 -28.22 -5.01 3.16
C TYR A 318 -29.04 -4.59 1.94
N ALA A 319 -29.06 -3.30 1.58
CA ALA A 319 -29.83 -2.75 0.46
C ALA A 319 -29.18 -2.97 -0.92
N LEU A 320 -27.93 -3.42 -0.96
CA LEU A 320 -27.27 -3.89 -2.20
C LEU A 320 -27.67 -5.36 -2.49
N ARG A 321 -28.98 -5.58 -2.61
CA ARG A 321 -29.56 -6.80 -3.16
C ARG A 321 -29.77 -6.65 -4.65
#